data_0b7a1a431d9e3b446ddb8825686c8b74
#
_entry.id   0b7a1a431d9e3b446ddb8825686c8b74
#
_cell.length_a   1.000
_cell.length_b   1.000
_cell.length_c   1.000
_cell.angle_alpha   90.00
_cell.angle_beta   90.00
_cell.angle_gamma   90.00
#
_symmetry.space_group_name_H-M   'P 1'
#
loop_
_entity.id
_entity.type
_entity.pdbx_description
1 polymer ?
#
loop_
_entity_poly.entity_id
_entity_poly.type
_entity_poly.pdbx_seq_one_letter_code
_entity_poly.pdbx_strand_id
1 'polypeptide(L)'
;LIRYVELDDKKRWYELDQHLPEEVFAEKVRTNQGYVLVEDGVVIGILRYNLFWDNTPFCTMLFIDDGYRGKGYGKQMMEYWEQDMKTKGYGMLMISTQVDEDAQHFYRKLGYKDAGGFIVDVPGFEQPMEMIMIKEVE
;
A
#
# COMPACT_ATOMS: atom_id res chain seq x y z
N LEU A 1 -16.44 -0.22 4.15
CA LEU A 1 -16.44 0.69 3.00
C LEU A 1 -15.02 1.17 2.70
N ILE A 2 -14.58 0.99 1.45
CA ILE A 2 -13.28 1.50 0.99
C ILE A 2 -13.57 2.64 0.01
N ARG A 3 -12.85 3.75 0.18
CA ARG A 3 -12.98 4.92 -0.69
C ARG A 3 -11.63 5.63 -0.82
N TYR A 4 -11.54 6.56 -1.75
CA TYR A 4 -10.36 7.43 -1.85
C TYR A 4 -10.22 8.29 -0.59
N VAL A 5 -8.97 8.54 -0.21
CA VAL A 5 -8.64 9.41 0.91
C VAL A 5 -9.07 10.85 0.60
N GLU A 6 -9.54 11.57 1.62
CA GLU A 6 -9.95 12.97 1.54
C GLU A 6 -9.13 13.81 2.51
N LEU A 7 -9.10 15.12 2.32
CA LEU A 7 -8.33 16.01 3.20
C LEU A 7 -8.75 15.89 4.66
N ASP A 8 -10.04 15.66 4.91
CA ASP A 8 -10.57 15.51 6.27
C ASP A 8 -10.05 14.25 6.97
N ASP A 9 -9.48 13.30 6.23
CA ASP A 9 -8.91 12.09 6.81
C ASP A 9 -7.52 12.30 7.40
N LYS A 10 -6.91 13.48 7.22
CA LYS A 10 -5.50 13.73 7.53
C LYS A 10 -5.12 13.33 8.95
N LYS A 11 -5.91 13.76 9.94
CA LYS A 11 -5.57 13.49 11.35
C LYS A 11 -5.49 11.99 11.61
N ARG A 12 -6.51 11.25 11.18
CA ARG A 12 -6.56 9.81 11.38
C ARG A 12 -5.52 9.08 10.54
N TRP A 13 -5.28 9.57 9.31
CA TRP A 13 -4.24 9.00 8.45
C TRP A 13 -2.90 8.97 9.17
N TYR A 14 -2.50 10.09 9.79
CA TYR A 14 -1.19 10.18 10.45
C TYR A 14 -1.11 9.42 11.77
N GLU A 15 -2.23 8.99 12.33
CA GLU A 15 -2.23 8.03 13.44
C GLU A 15 -1.83 6.62 12.96
N LEU A 16 -2.09 6.32 11.68
CA LEU A 16 -1.82 5.00 11.09
C LEU A 16 -0.55 4.98 10.23
N ASP A 17 -0.21 6.08 9.60
CA ASP A 17 0.96 6.20 8.72
C ASP A 17 1.78 7.42 9.15
N GLN A 18 2.90 7.18 9.82
CA GLN A 18 3.75 8.25 10.34
C GLN A 18 4.92 8.59 9.42
N HIS A 19 4.97 7.99 8.23
CA HIS A 19 6.11 8.11 7.33
C HIS A 19 5.88 9.05 6.14
N LEU A 20 4.64 9.43 5.88
CA LEU A 20 4.30 10.22 4.70
C LEU A 20 4.50 11.71 4.99
N PRO A 21 5.37 12.43 4.22
CA PRO A 21 5.48 13.88 4.37
C PRO A 21 4.14 14.57 4.10
N GLU A 22 3.86 15.66 4.83
CA GLU A 22 2.55 16.33 4.77
C GLU A 22 2.19 16.82 3.36
N GLU A 23 3.16 17.37 2.63
CA GLU A 23 2.92 17.82 1.26
C GLU A 23 2.59 16.67 0.32
N VAL A 24 3.08 15.47 0.62
CA VAL A 24 2.77 14.27 -0.17
C VAL A 24 1.36 13.77 0.14
N PHE A 25 0.88 13.94 1.38
CA PHE A 25 -0.51 13.58 1.71
C PHE A 25 -1.49 14.36 0.83
N ALA A 26 -1.32 15.68 0.74
CA ALA A 26 -2.19 16.51 -0.11
C ALA A 26 -2.15 16.05 -1.57
N GLU A 27 -0.98 15.64 -2.06
CA GLU A 27 -0.82 15.13 -3.42
C GLU A 27 -1.55 13.80 -3.60
N LYS A 28 -1.50 12.91 -2.60
CA LYS A 28 -2.25 11.63 -2.65
C LYS A 28 -3.74 11.86 -2.74
N VAL A 29 -4.26 12.85 -2.01
CA VAL A 29 -5.68 13.22 -2.08
C VAL A 29 -6.01 13.75 -3.49
N ARG A 30 -5.20 14.67 -3.99
CA ARG A 30 -5.44 15.30 -5.30
C ARG A 30 -5.40 14.29 -6.45
N THR A 31 -4.51 13.31 -6.37
CA THR A 31 -4.30 12.34 -7.46
C THR A 31 -5.04 11.02 -7.25
N ASN A 32 -5.83 10.88 -6.18
CA ASN A 32 -6.53 9.64 -5.84
C ASN A 32 -5.59 8.45 -5.70
N GLN A 33 -4.41 8.67 -5.09
CA GLN A 33 -3.41 7.63 -4.88
C GLN A 33 -3.37 7.14 -3.44
N GLY A 34 -4.45 7.30 -2.71
CA GLY A 34 -4.62 6.79 -1.36
C GLY A 34 -6.06 6.36 -1.12
N TYR A 35 -6.22 5.33 -0.30
CA TYR A 35 -7.51 4.76 0.06
C TYR A 35 -7.62 4.67 1.57
N VAL A 36 -8.85 4.74 2.06
CA VAL A 36 -9.16 4.45 3.46
C VAL A 36 -10.24 3.38 3.53
N LEU A 37 -10.16 2.53 4.55
CA LEU A 37 -11.20 1.57 4.89
C LEU A 37 -11.92 2.07 6.12
N VAL A 38 -13.24 2.24 6.02
CA VAL A 38 -14.05 2.82 7.08
C VAL A 38 -15.00 1.76 7.64
N GLU A 39 -14.98 1.57 8.96
CA GLU A 39 -15.91 0.71 9.69
C GLU A 39 -16.51 1.51 10.83
N ASP A 40 -17.83 1.50 10.93
CA ASP A 40 -18.58 2.24 11.98
C ASP A 40 -18.15 3.72 12.08
N GLY A 41 -17.92 4.34 10.93
CA GLY A 41 -17.55 5.75 10.85
C GLY A 41 -16.08 6.05 11.19
N VAL A 42 -15.25 5.03 11.41
CA VAL A 42 -13.84 5.19 11.78
C VAL A 42 -12.96 4.60 10.68
N VAL A 43 -11.91 5.31 10.30
CA VAL A 43 -10.89 4.78 9.39
C VAL A 43 -10.04 3.77 10.17
N ILE A 44 -10.04 2.53 9.71
CA ILE A 44 -9.32 1.42 10.34
C ILE A 44 -8.21 0.85 9.46
N GLY A 45 -8.11 1.30 8.23
CA GLY A 45 -7.09 0.84 7.31
C GLY A 45 -6.78 1.88 6.26
N ILE A 46 -5.55 1.85 5.76
CA ILE A 46 -5.07 2.76 4.74
C ILE A 46 -4.23 2.01 3.73
N LEU A 47 -4.23 2.51 2.49
CA LEU A 47 -3.34 2.05 1.43
C LEU A 47 -2.94 3.25 0.59
N ARG A 48 -1.66 3.36 0.27
CA ARG A 48 -1.18 4.36 -0.68
C ARG A 48 -0.26 3.74 -1.70
N TYR A 49 -0.22 4.35 -2.88
CA TYR A 49 0.65 3.91 -3.95
C TYR A 49 1.23 5.11 -4.70
N ASN A 50 2.26 4.86 -5.48
CA ASN A 50 2.77 5.80 -6.45
C ASN A 50 2.98 5.07 -7.77
N LEU A 51 3.51 5.76 -8.78
CA LEU A 51 3.81 5.17 -10.08
C LEU A 51 5.31 4.99 -10.21
N PHE A 52 5.75 3.74 -10.15
CA PHE A 52 7.15 3.38 -10.41
C PHE A 52 7.43 3.54 -11.90
N TRP A 53 8.56 4.11 -12.26
CA TRP A 53 8.89 4.51 -13.64
C TRP A 53 7.84 5.47 -14.23
N ASP A 54 7.12 6.18 -13.39
CA ASP A 54 6.06 7.11 -13.79
C ASP A 54 4.85 6.43 -14.44
N ASN A 55 4.79 5.09 -14.47
CA ASN A 55 3.74 4.38 -15.19
C ASN A 55 3.26 3.07 -14.55
N THR A 56 3.85 2.59 -13.46
CA THR A 56 3.50 1.29 -12.89
C THR A 56 3.08 1.43 -11.44
N PRO A 57 1.83 1.11 -11.08
CA PRO A 57 1.37 1.26 -9.70
C PRO A 57 2.20 0.42 -8.74
N PHE A 58 2.71 1.08 -7.71
CA PHE A 58 3.56 0.50 -6.68
C PHE A 58 2.94 0.81 -5.32
N CYS A 59 2.40 -0.20 -4.65
CA CYS A 59 1.84 -0.04 -3.31
C CYS A 59 2.98 0.23 -2.33
N THR A 60 2.97 1.40 -1.71
CA THR A 60 4.03 1.84 -0.82
C THR A 60 3.65 1.76 0.66
N MET A 61 2.38 1.49 0.96
CA MET A 61 1.91 1.32 2.32
C MET A 61 0.56 0.61 2.30
N LEU A 62 0.44 -0.43 3.10
CA LEU A 62 -0.83 -1.04 3.48
C LEU A 62 -0.78 -1.24 4.99
N PHE A 63 -1.70 -0.65 5.70
CA PHE A 63 -1.74 -0.76 7.16
C PHE A 63 -3.18 -0.91 7.64
N ILE A 64 -3.41 -1.90 8.48
CA ILE A 64 -4.69 -2.12 9.16
C ILE A 64 -4.46 -1.92 10.66
N ASP A 65 -5.31 -1.14 11.29
CA ASP A 65 -5.22 -0.88 12.72
C ASP A 65 -5.23 -2.19 13.51
N ASP A 66 -4.41 -2.27 14.56
CA ASP A 66 -4.14 -3.50 15.30
C ASP A 66 -5.39 -4.23 15.76
N GLY A 67 -6.40 -3.51 16.22
CA GLY A 67 -7.64 -4.12 16.70
C GLY A 67 -8.49 -4.77 15.62
N TYR A 68 -8.12 -4.59 14.35
CA TYR A 68 -8.89 -5.06 13.18
C TYR A 68 -8.11 -6.06 12.33
N ARG A 69 -6.93 -6.46 12.76
CA ARG A 69 -6.11 -7.44 12.05
C ARG A 69 -6.67 -8.85 12.16
N GLY A 70 -6.32 -9.71 11.19
CA GLY A 70 -6.75 -11.08 11.17
C GLY A 70 -8.21 -11.29 10.75
N LYS A 71 -8.85 -10.27 10.18
CA LYS A 71 -10.26 -10.31 9.78
C LYS A 71 -10.46 -10.16 8.26
N GLY A 72 -9.39 -10.19 7.49
CA GLY A 72 -9.47 -10.11 6.03
C GLY A 72 -9.51 -8.69 5.46
N TYR A 73 -9.35 -7.66 6.26
CA TYR A 73 -9.40 -6.28 5.77
C TYR A 73 -8.24 -5.92 4.85
N GLY A 74 -7.04 -6.43 5.14
CA GLY A 74 -5.89 -6.21 4.26
C GLY A 74 -6.11 -6.78 2.87
N LYS A 75 -6.67 -7.98 2.80
CA LYS A 75 -7.03 -8.60 1.52
C LYS A 75 -8.07 -7.77 0.78
N GLN A 76 -9.09 -7.30 1.48
CA GLN A 76 -10.13 -6.46 0.88
C GLN A 76 -9.54 -5.18 0.28
N MET A 77 -8.63 -4.52 0.99
CA MET A 77 -7.99 -3.31 0.50
C MET A 77 -7.13 -3.57 -0.73
N MET A 78 -6.34 -4.65 -0.71
CA MET A 78 -5.52 -5.01 -1.86
C MET A 78 -6.38 -5.33 -3.07
N GLU A 79 -7.44 -6.09 -2.89
CA GLU A 79 -8.34 -6.45 -4.00
C GLU A 79 -9.06 -5.22 -4.56
N TYR A 80 -9.44 -4.28 -3.70
CA TYR A 80 -10.04 -3.03 -4.15
C TYR A 80 -9.06 -2.21 -4.99
N TRP A 81 -7.82 -2.07 -4.51
CA TRP A 81 -6.78 -1.37 -5.26
C TRP A 81 -6.49 -2.05 -6.59
N GLU A 82 -6.36 -3.37 -6.60
CA GLU A 82 -6.10 -4.13 -7.82
C GLU A 82 -7.21 -3.91 -8.85
N GLN A 83 -8.45 -3.94 -8.41
CA GLN A 83 -9.60 -3.71 -9.30
C GLN A 83 -9.62 -2.28 -9.84
N ASP A 84 -9.30 -1.30 -9.00
CA ASP A 84 -9.24 0.10 -9.43
C ASP A 84 -8.12 0.30 -10.47
N MET A 85 -6.96 -0.30 -10.25
CA MET A 85 -5.85 -0.22 -11.20
C MET A 85 -6.19 -0.91 -12.53
N LYS A 86 -6.84 -2.05 -12.46
CA LYS A 86 -7.32 -2.76 -13.64
C LYS A 86 -8.28 -1.89 -14.44
N THR A 87 -9.22 -1.25 -13.77
CA THR A 87 -10.18 -0.34 -14.40
C THR A 87 -9.48 0.83 -15.09
N LYS A 88 -8.35 1.29 -14.54
CA LYS A 88 -7.55 2.37 -15.13
C LYS A 88 -6.63 1.91 -16.26
N GLY A 89 -6.62 0.61 -16.56
CA GLY A 89 -5.87 0.06 -17.68
C GLY A 89 -4.46 -0.41 -17.38
N TYR A 90 -4.08 -0.48 -16.10
CA TYR A 90 -2.77 -1.00 -15.73
C TYR A 90 -2.77 -2.52 -15.79
N GLY A 91 -1.68 -3.10 -16.32
CA GLY A 91 -1.55 -4.56 -16.48
C GLY A 91 -0.64 -5.23 -15.48
N MET A 92 0.15 -4.47 -14.72
CA MET A 92 1.07 -4.99 -13.74
C MET A 92 1.09 -4.09 -12.50
N LEU A 93 1.13 -4.72 -11.34
CA LEU A 93 1.23 -4.03 -10.06
C LEU A 93 2.49 -4.48 -9.33
N MET A 94 3.02 -3.58 -8.51
CA MET A 94 4.21 -3.84 -7.71
C MET A 94 3.94 -3.59 -6.24
N ILE A 95 4.65 -4.31 -5.40
CA ILE A 95 4.75 -4.05 -3.97
C ILE A 95 6.18 -4.35 -3.52
N SER A 96 6.54 -3.93 -2.31
CA SER A 96 7.78 -4.37 -1.69
C SER A 96 7.58 -4.64 -0.21
N THR A 97 8.45 -5.48 0.35
CA THR A 97 8.48 -5.78 1.77
C THR A 97 9.91 -6.21 2.13
N GLN A 98 10.29 -6.05 3.40
CA GLN A 98 11.60 -6.52 3.83
C GLN A 98 11.60 -8.05 3.90
N VAL A 99 12.73 -8.67 3.56
CA VAL A 99 12.84 -10.14 3.46
C VAL A 99 12.59 -10.87 4.77
N ASP A 100 12.71 -10.17 5.91
CA ASP A 100 12.46 -10.74 7.24
C ASP A 100 11.03 -10.52 7.74
N GLU A 101 10.15 -9.93 6.94
CA GLU A 101 8.77 -9.66 7.33
C GLU A 101 7.82 -10.75 6.82
N ASP A 102 6.80 -11.08 7.65
CA ASP A 102 5.79 -12.08 7.28
C ASP A 102 4.84 -11.61 6.18
N ALA A 103 4.79 -10.30 5.93
CA ALA A 103 3.94 -9.73 4.88
C ALA A 103 4.18 -10.37 3.51
N GLN A 104 5.40 -10.85 3.24
CA GLN A 104 5.72 -11.55 1.99
C GLN A 104 4.79 -12.74 1.73
N HIS A 105 4.43 -13.47 2.79
CA HIS A 105 3.55 -14.64 2.66
C HIS A 105 2.12 -14.22 2.35
N PHE A 106 1.67 -13.14 2.94
CA PHE A 106 0.37 -12.55 2.66
C PHE A 106 0.28 -12.15 1.18
N TYR A 107 1.29 -11.47 0.65
CA TYR A 107 1.29 -11.05 -0.75
C TYR A 107 1.38 -12.23 -1.72
N ARG A 108 2.16 -13.26 -1.39
CA ARG A 108 2.21 -14.47 -2.25
C ARG A 108 0.85 -15.15 -2.34
N LYS A 109 0.10 -15.19 -1.24
CA LYS A 109 -1.27 -15.75 -1.24
C LYS A 109 -2.22 -14.95 -2.11
N LEU A 110 -1.96 -13.65 -2.31
CA LEU A 110 -2.75 -12.82 -3.21
C LEU A 110 -2.32 -12.93 -4.67
N GLY A 111 -1.29 -13.73 -4.95
CA GLY A 111 -0.82 -13.96 -6.31
C GLY A 111 0.39 -13.13 -6.73
N TYR A 112 0.99 -12.40 -5.80
CA TYR A 112 2.25 -11.69 -6.09
C TYR A 112 3.40 -12.68 -6.12
N LYS A 113 4.33 -12.49 -7.04
CA LYS A 113 5.52 -13.33 -7.17
C LYS A 113 6.78 -12.51 -6.97
N ASP A 114 7.82 -13.15 -6.48
CA ASP A 114 9.11 -12.52 -6.24
C ASP A 114 9.71 -12.02 -7.56
N ALA A 115 10.21 -10.80 -7.57
CA ALA A 115 10.77 -10.18 -8.77
C ALA A 115 12.18 -9.61 -8.54
N GLY A 116 12.77 -9.89 -7.38
CA GLY A 116 14.09 -9.41 -7.03
C GLY A 116 14.06 -8.51 -5.82
N GLY A 117 15.06 -7.66 -5.66
CA GLY A 117 15.14 -6.80 -4.51
C GLY A 117 16.41 -5.95 -4.55
N PHE A 118 16.59 -5.17 -3.49
CA PHE A 118 17.79 -4.35 -3.36
C PHE A 118 18.24 -4.29 -1.91
N ILE A 119 19.53 -4.01 -1.73
CA ILE A 119 20.16 -3.89 -0.43
C ILE A 119 20.36 -2.41 -0.16
N VAL A 120 19.90 -1.95 1.01
CA VAL A 120 20.16 -0.58 1.45
C VAL A 120 21.34 -0.61 2.40
N ASP A 121 22.52 -0.32 1.87
CA ASP A 121 23.79 -0.31 2.61
C ASP A 121 24.34 1.10 2.64
N VAL A 122 23.57 2.01 3.23
CA VAL A 122 23.94 3.42 3.37
C VAL A 122 23.91 3.76 4.86
N PRO A 123 24.98 4.34 5.43
CA PRO A 123 25.01 4.65 6.86
C PRO A 123 23.78 5.46 7.32
N GLY A 124 23.11 4.97 8.36
CA GLY A 124 21.90 5.58 8.89
C GLY A 124 20.60 5.09 8.25
N PHE A 125 20.68 4.33 7.16
CA PHE A 125 19.50 3.83 6.43
C PHE A 125 19.49 2.31 6.30
N GLU A 126 20.45 1.61 6.90
CA GLU A 126 20.55 0.14 6.78
C GLU A 126 19.26 -0.53 7.21
N GLN A 127 18.87 -1.53 6.45
CA GLN A 127 17.68 -2.36 6.73
C GLN A 127 17.89 -3.76 6.13
N PRO A 128 17.08 -4.74 6.51
CA PRO A 128 17.06 -6.01 5.77
C PRO A 128 16.70 -5.75 4.30
N MET A 129 17.17 -6.62 3.41
CA MET A 129 16.92 -6.46 1.97
C MET A 129 15.44 -6.19 1.69
N GLU A 130 15.20 -5.21 0.83
CA GLU A 130 13.85 -4.91 0.35
C GLU A 130 13.56 -5.79 -0.86
N MET A 131 12.60 -6.69 -0.74
CA MET A 131 12.22 -7.55 -1.86
C MET A 131 11.05 -6.94 -2.61
N ILE A 132 11.14 -7.00 -3.93
CA ILE A 132 10.11 -6.52 -4.85
C ILE A 132 9.26 -7.70 -5.29
N MET A 133 7.95 -7.50 -5.31
CA MET A 133 7.00 -8.51 -5.80
C MET A 133 6.09 -7.87 -6.83
N ILE A 134 5.66 -8.66 -7.81
CA ILE A 134 4.82 -8.18 -8.91
C ILE A 134 3.62 -9.09 -9.10
N LYS A 135 2.56 -8.53 -9.67
CA LYS A 135 1.36 -9.27 -10.02
C LYS A 135 0.82 -8.75 -11.35
N GLU A 136 0.50 -9.68 -12.25
CA GLU A 136 -0.23 -9.34 -13.47
C GLU A 136 -1.71 -9.17 -13.13
N VAL A 137 -2.32 -8.12 -13.67
CA VAL A 137 -3.76 -7.88 -13.54
C VAL A 137 -4.34 -7.71 -14.94
N GLU A 138 -5.50 -8.32 -15.16
CA GLU A 138 -6.16 -8.33 -16.46
C GLU A 138 -7.51 -7.66 -16.43
#